data_e4558500307f4b13fda07c104ee4aea8
#
_entry.id   e4558500307f4b13fda07c104ee4aea8
#
_cell.length_a   1.000
_cell.length_b   1.000
_cell.length_c   1.000
_cell.angle_alpha   90.00
_cell.angle_beta   90.00
_cell.angle_gamma   90.00
#
_symmetry.space_group_name_H-M   'P 1'
#
loop_
_entity.id
_entity.type
_entity.pdbx_description
1 polymer ?
#
loop_
_entity_poly.entity_id
_entity_poly.type
_entity_poly.pdbx_seq_one_letter_code
_entity_poly.pdbx_strand_id
1 'polypeptide(L)'
;MRAALFWTAIAVASTATGVAAAADNLKGTYGLVGAQVCLVAPAGFKQDSNGNLTIPIGETNHSQLTTEGLVIYHGDGTGEARQTFVTIVPPPNPHGAAVSAGTISYSFTYTPEGDNAYRMALKPGSFQGMLNAGPNAGQQFSIEGESRLFRVSDDRKKITVAIDKPYVQKITFSGSSQPVPRICTSISNQSLVDESVTVGKGR
;
A
#
# COMPACT_ATOMS: atom_id res chain seq x y z
N MET A 1 21.83 -27.55 -69.62
CA MET A 1 20.72 -26.65 -69.20
C MET A 1 20.09 -27.25 -67.96
N ARG A 2 20.33 -26.70 -66.77
CA ARG A 2 19.71 -27.15 -65.51
C ARG A 2 18.81 -26.02 -65.03
N ALA A 3 17.49 -26.25 -64.99
CA ALA A 3 16.51 -25.30 -64.48
C ALA A 3 16.44 -25.40 -62.95
N ALA A 4 16.68 -24.27 -62.25
CA ALA A 4 16.51 -24.15 -60.84
C ALA A 4 15.09 -23.68 -60.54
N LEU A 5 14.33 -24.50 -59.83
CA LEU A 5 13.02 -24.13 -59.27
C LEU A 5 13.23 -23.36 -57.95
N PHE A 6 12.81 -22.10 -57.94
CA PHE A 6 12.70 -21.30 -56.72
C PHE A 6 11.36 -21.57 -56.07
N TRP A 7 11.41 -22.09 -54.84
CA TRP A 7 10.21 -22.18 -53.97
C TRP A 7 10.14 -20.93 -53.11
N THR A 8 9.13 -20.13 -53.32
CA THR A 8 8.83 -18.96 -52.48
C THR A 8 7.95 -19.40 -51.32
N ALA A 9 8.48 -19.46 -50.12
CA ALA A 9 7.70 -19.72 -48.89
C ALA A 9 7.01 -18.43 -48.48
N ILE A 10 5.68 -18.42 -48.55
CA ILE A 10 4.85 -17.32 -47.97
C ILE A 10 4.68 -17.61 -46.48
N ALA A 11 5.36 -16.82 -45.66
CA ALA A 11 5.16 -16.82 -44.21
C ALA A 11 3.88 -16.02 -43.88
N VAL A 12 2.81 -16.71 -43.51
CA VAL A 12 1.61 -16.10 -42.95
C VAL A 12 1.89 -15.74 -41.50
N ALA A 13 2.17 -14.46 -41.23
CA ALA A 13 2.28 -13.92 -39.88
C ALA A 13 0.85 -13.83 -39.29
N SER A 14 0.49 -14.80 -38.45
CA SER A 14 -0.72 -14.73 -37.63
C SER A 14 -0.51 -13.70 -36.52
N THR A 15 -0.99 -12.48 -36.70
CA THR A 15 -1.11 -11.51 -35.61
C THR A 15 -2.23 -11.98 -34.70
N ALA A 16 -1.87 -12.71 -33.66
CA ALA A 16 -2.76 -12.93 -32.51
C ALA A 16 -2.93 -11.57 -31.82
N THR A 17 -3.95 -10.81 -32.22
CA THR A 17 -4.46 -9.72 -31.40
C THR A 17 -5.10 -10.34 -30.15
N GLY A 18 -4.28 -10.58 -29.13
CA GLY A 18 -4.78 -10.86 -27.80
C GLY A 18 -5.59 -9.64 -27.35
N VAL A 19 -6.91 -9.76 -27.43
CA VAL A 19 -7.80 -8.87 -26.72
C VAL A 19 -7.48 -9.13 -25.26
N ALA A 20 -6.66 -8.27 -24.65
CA ALA A 20 -6.54 -8.21 -23.21
C ALA A 20 -7.98 -7.96 -22.72
N ALA A 21 -8.61 -9.00 -22.15
CA ALA A 21 -9.87 -8.83 -21.45
C ALA A 21 -9.63 -7.68 -20.49
N ALA A 22 -10.38 -6.60 -20.65
CA ALA A 22 -10.31 -5.48 -19.73
C ALA A 22 -10.54 -6.07 -18.35
N ALA A 23 -9.47 -6.14 -17.56
CA ALA A 23 -9.58 -6.67 -16.21
C ALA A 23 -10.65 -5.81 -15.54
N ASP A 24 -11.77 -6.44 -15.20
CA ASP A 24 -12.90 -5.76 -14.57
C ASP A 24 -12.39 -5.06 -13.33
N ASN A 25 -12.20 -3.76 -13.41
CA ASN A 25 -11.64 -2.95 -12.33
C ASN A 25 -12.59 -2.97 -11.14
N LEU A 26 -12.01 -3.03 -9.94
CA LEU A 26 -12.77 -2.93 -8.70
C LEU A 26 -13.49 -1.59 -8.62
N LYS A 27 -14.77 -1.65 -8.25
CA LYS A 27 -15.60 -0.48 -7.99
C LYS A 27 -16.41 -0.69 -6.71
N GLY A 28 -16.51 0.35 -5.88
CA GLY A 28 -17.32 0.31 -4.66
C GLY A 28 -16.60 0.87 -3.45
N THR A 29 -17.34 0.98 -2.36
CA THR A 29 -16.85 1.41 -1.05
C THR A 29 -16.75 0.22 -0.12
N TYR A 30 -15.60 0.03 0.48
CA TYR A 30 -15.28 -1.08 1.37
C TYR A 30 -14.94 -0.56 2.76
N GLY A 31 -15.55 -1.15 3.79
CA GLY A 31 -15.13 -0.99 5.18
C GLY A 31 -13.83 -1.77 5.41
N LEU A 32 -12.85 -1.14 6.03
CA LEU A 32 -11.52 -1.70 6.28
C LEU A 32 -11.28 -1.83 7.78
N VAL A 33 -10.69 -2.96 8.18
CA VAL A 33 -10.02 -3.16 9.47
C VAL A 33 -8.65 -3.76 9.21
N GLY A 34 -7.64 -3.32 9.97
CA GLY A 34 -6.28 -3.80 9.75
C GLY A 34 -5.38 -3.66 10.96
N ALA A 35 -4.26 -4.37 10.90
CA ALA A 35 -3.18 -4.29 11.87
C ALA A 35 -1.84 -4.19 11.15
N GLN A 36 -0.91 -3.48 11.77
CA GLN A 36 0.44 -3.29 11.26
C GLN A 36 1.43 -3.32 12.42
N VAL A 37 2.57 -3.97 12.20
CA VAL A 37 3.72 -3.93 13.09
C VAL A 37 4.90 -3.38 12.32
N CYS A 38 5.58 -2.40 12.88
CA CYS A 38 6.73 -1.76 12.26
C CYS A 38 7.96 -1.83 13.15
N LEU A 39 9.11 -2.03 12.52
CA LEU A 39 10.42 -1.72 13.08
C LEU A 39 10.81 -0.32 12.61
N VAL A 40 11.08 0.56 13.54
CA VAL A 40 11.46 1.95 13.29
C VAL A 40 12.93 2.10 13.60
N ALA A 41 13.74 2.56 12.66
CA ALA A 41 15.17 2.78 12.82
C ALA A 41 15.52 4.24 12.48
N PRO A 42 15.51 5.17 13.47
CA PRO A 42 15.81 6.59 13.23
C PRO A 42 17.16 6.82 12.56
N ALA A 43 18.17 6.00 12.88
CA ALA A 43 19.49 6.04 12.24
C ALA A 43 19.54 5.39 10.84
N GLY A 44 18.41 4.83 10.36
CA GLY A 44 18.30 4.15 9.08
C GLY A 44 18.56 2.65 9.13
N PHE A 45 18.20 1.97 8.04
CA PHE A 45 18.53 0.58 7.80
C PHE A 45 19.78 0.51 6.93
N LYS A 46 20.66 -0.42 7.24
CA LYS A 46 21.82 -0.72 6.40
C LYS A 46 21.44 -1.85 5.43
N GLN A 47 22.03 -1.85 4.26
CA GLN A 47 21.88 -2.92 3.29
C GLN A 47 23.23 -3.62 3.15
N ASP A 48 23.24 -4.96 3.23
CA ASP A 48 24.44 -5.76 2.99
C ASP A 48 24.74 -5.86 1.48
N SER A 49 25.86 -6.49 1.13
CA SER A 49 26.28 -6.69 -0.27
C SER A 49 25.30 -7.53 -1.11
N ASN A 50 24.42 -8.29 -0.45
CA ASN A 50 23.40 -9.13 -1.08
C ASN A 50 22.05 -8.42 -1.19
N GLY A 51 21.96 -7.17 -0.72
CA GLY A 51 20.72 -6.39 -0.72
C GLY A 51 19.80 -6.65 0.48
N ASN A 52 20.23 -7.45 1.48
CA ASN A 52 19.43 -7.69 2.67
C ASN A 52 19.48 -6.48 3.59
N LEU A 53 18.31 -6.11 4.11
CA LEU A 53 18.20 -5.04 5.10
C LEU A 53 18.68 -5.54 6.46
N THR A 54 19.63 -4.83 7.05
CA THR A 54 20.11 -5.09 8.41
C THR A 54 19.62 -4.00 9.36
N ILE A 55 19.23 -4.43 10.54
CA ILE A 55 18.66 -3.55 11.58
C ILE A 55 19.78 -3.23 12.55
N PRO A 56 20.06 -1.94 12.82
CA PRO A 56 21.04 -1.56 13.82
C PRO A 56 20.65 -2.06 15.22
N ILE A 57 21.56 -2.72 15.91
CA ILE A 57 21.32 -3.21 17.27
C ILE A 57 21.23 -2.02 18.24
N GLY A 58 20.18 -1.99 19.07
CA GLY A 58 20.01 -0.99 20.14
C GLY A 58 19.36 0.33 19.72
N GLU A 59 19.08 0.54 18.42
CA GLU A 59 18.51 1.79 17.91
C GLU A 59 17.12 1.61 17.28
N THR A 60 16.52 0.44 17.41
CA THR A 60 15.22 0.14 16.84
C THR A 60 14.12 0.20 17.87
N ASN A 61 13.02 0.84 17.48
CA ASN A 61 11.78 0.83 18.21
C ASN A 61 10.74 -0.02 17.46
N HIS A 62 9.88 -0.67 18.21
CA HIS A 62 8.71 -1.35 17.66
C HIS A 62 7.51 -0.42 17.75
N SER A 63 6.64 -0.46 16.75
CA SER A 63 5.32 0.14 16.85
C SER A 63 4.26 -0.83 16.36
N GLN A 64 3.14 -0.85 17.06
CA GLN A 64 1.95 -1.59 16.67
C GLN A 64 0.85 -0.59 16.34
N LEU A 65 0.14 -0.85 15.26
CA LEU A 65 -0.93 0.03 14.78
C LEU A 65 -2.14 -0.82 14.41
N THR A 66 -3.30 -0.39 14.87
CA THR A 66 -4.58 -0.86 14.36
C THR A 66 -5.27 0.25 13.61
N THR A 67 -6.00 -0.09 12.57
CA THR A 67 -6.69 0.88 11.71
C THR A 67 -8.07 0.38 11.33
N GLU A 68 -8.99 1.32 11.18
CA GLU A 68 -10.30 1.10 10.61
C GLU A 68 -10.67 2.27 9.70
N GLY A 69 -11.59 2.06 8.77
CA GLY A 69 -12.02 3.13 7.88
C GLY A 69 -12.67 2.65 6.61
N LEU A 70 -12.60 3.49 5.59
CA LEU A 70 -13.19 3.24 4.28
C LEU A 70 -12.13 3.28 3.18
N VAL A 71 -12.28 2.41 2.19
CA VAL A 71 -11.52 2.40 0.95
C VAL A 71 -12.51 2.44 -0.21
N ILE A 72 -12.26 3.33 -1.17
CA ILE A 72 -13.10 3.52 -2.34
C ILE A 72 -12.30 3.15 -3.57
N TYR A 73 -12.83 2.25 -4.37
CA TYR A 73 -12.30 1.88 -5.67
C TYR A 73 -13.19 2.50 -6.76
N HIS A 74 -12.59 3.26 -7.68
CA HIS A 74 -13.33 4.05 -8.68
C HIS A 74 -13.70 3.29 -9.95
N GLY A 75 -13.15 2.09 -10.16
CA GLY A 75 -13.39 1.28 -11.36
C GLY A 75 -12.47 1.64 -12.54
N ASP A 76 -11.55 2.55 -12.36
CA ASP A 76 -10.59 3.03 -13.37
C ASP A 76 -9.12 2.70 -13.05
N GLY A 77 -8.88 1.83 -12.05
CA GLY A 77 -7.54 1.53 -11.56
C GLY A 77 -7.04 2.51 -10.51
N THR A 78 -7.90 3.40 -10.01
CA THR A 78 -7.60 4.33 -8.94
C THR A 78 -8.50 4.14 -7.74
N GLY A 79 -8.06 4.63 -6.59
CA GLY A 79 -8.87 4.63 -5.38
C GLY A 79 -8.36 5.61 -4.33
N GLU A 80 -9.12 5.72 -3.27
CA GLU A 80 -8.78 6.53 -2.09
C GLU A 80 -9.14 5.81 -0.80
N ALA A 81 -8.46 6.16 0.28
CA ALA A 81 -8.73 5.63 1.61
C ALA A 81 -8.80 6.75 2.64
N ARG A 82 -9.67 6.55 3.64
CA ARG A 82 -9.78 7.40 4.84
C ARG A 82 -9.91 6.49 6.03
N GLN A 83 -9.02 6.65 6.99
CA GLN A 83 -8.90 5.72 8.12
C GLN A 83 -8.62 6.48 9.40
N THR A 84 -9.04 5.90 10.51
CA THR A 84 -8.56 6.22 11.85
C THR A 84 -7.55 5.15 12.26
N PHE A 85 -6.64 5.49 13.16
CA PHE A 85 -5.69 4.56 13.69
C PHE A 85 -5.38 4.80 15.16
N VAL A 86 -4.98 3.74 15.85
CA VAL A 86 -4.33 3.79 17.16
C VAL A 86 -2.98 3.11 17.03
N THR A 87 -1.94 3.76 17.51
CA THR A 87 -0.59 3.19 17.56
C THR A 87 -0.06 3.13 18.98
N ILE A 88 0.64 2.05 19.29
CA ILE A 88 1.32 1.80 20.55
C ILE A 88 2.79 1.59 20.25
N VAL A 89 3.64 2.35 20.94
CA VAL A 89 5.10 2.17 20.93
C VAL A 89 5.48 1.64 22.30
N PRO A 90 5.77 0.32 22.43
CA PRO A 90 6.14 -0.28 23.70
C PRO A 90 7.55 0.15 24.13
N PRO A 91 7.95 -0.04 25.40
CA PRO A 91 9.33 0.15 25.87
C PRO A 91 10.34 -0.72 25.05
N PRO A 92 11.60 -0.29 24.90
CA PRO A 92 12.30 0.67 25.73
C PRO A 92 12.23 2.12 25.22
N ASN A 93 11.09 2.75 25.36
CA ASN A 93 11.01 4.19 25.29
C ASN A 93 11.34 4.69 26.71
N PRO A 94 12.31 5.60 26.93
CA PRO A 94 12.66 6.11 28.26
C PRO A 94 11.50 6.78 29.00
N HIS A 95 10.42 7.09 28.28
CA HIS A 95 9.20 7.69 28.81
C HIS A 95 8.03 6.69 28.99
N GLY A 96 8.30 5.36 28.89
CA GLY A 96 7.25 4.34 28.92
C GLY A 96 6.57 4.10 27.56
N ALA A 97 5.46 3.35 27.55
CA ALA A 97 4.71 3.14 26.33
C ALA A 97 4.03 4.44 25.88
N ALA A 98 4.23 4.80 24.62
CA ALA A 98 3.53 5.93 24.01
C ALA A 98 2.31 5.40 23.23
N VAL A 99 1.14 5.98 23.50
CA VAL A 99 -0.10 5.70 22.75
C VAL A 99 -0.50 6.96 22.01
N SER A 100 -0.75 6.84 20.74
CA SER A 100 -1.24 7.93 19.88
C SER A 100 -2.38 7.44 19.03
N ALA A 101 -3.30 8.34 18.69
CA ALA A 101 -4.39 8.07 17.75
C ALA A 101 -4.46 9.19 16.73
N GLY A 102 -4.98 8.89 15.55
CA GLY A 102 -5.06 9.88 14.49
C GLY A 102 -5.88 9.44 13.29
N THR A 103 -5.76 10.22 12.25
CA THR A 103 -6.41 9.99 10.96
C THR A 103 -5.37 9.94 9.84
N ILE A 104 -5.66 9.15 8.81
CA ILE A 104 -4.89 9.10 7.58
C ILE A 104 -5.84 9.14 6.39
N SER A 105 -5.40 9.79 5.32
CA SER A 105 -6.03 9.72 4.01
C SER A 105 -4.96 9.63 2.92
N TYR A 106 -5.27 8.91 1.85
CA TYR A 106 -4.38 8.78 0.70
C TYR A 106 -5.14 8.35 -0.54
N SER A 107 -4.57 8.66 -1.70
CA SER A 107 -5.00 8.12 -2.99
C SER A 107 -3.97 7.10 -3.50
N PHE A 108 -4.45 6.16 -4.29
CA PHE A 108 -3.60 5.10 -4.82
C PHE A 108 -4.00 4.73 -6.25
N THR A 109 -3.10 4.05 -6.94
CA THR A 109 -3.38 3.31 -8.16
C THR A 109 -3.32 1.83 -7.88
N TYR A 110 -4.02 1.02 -8.67
CA TYR A 110 -3.90 -0.43 -8.60
C TYR A 110 -3.91 -1.03 -10.01
N THR A 111 -3.16 -2.11 -10.17
CA THR A 111 -3.02 -2.86 -11.42
C THR A 111 -3.26 -4.34 -11.17
N PRO A 112 -3.94 -5.07 -12.06
CA PRO A 112 -4.11 -6.51 -11.93
C PRO A 112 -2.77 -7.23 -12.08
N GLU A 113 -2.55 -8.27 -11.26
CA GLU A 113 -1.41 -9.20 -11.33
C GLU A 113 -1.85 -10.65 -11.61
N GLY A 114 -3.11 -10.86 -12.05
CA GLY A 114 -3.70 -12.17 -12.31
C GLY A 114 -4.43 -12.77 -11.10
N ASP A 115 -5.26 -13.78 -11.32
CA ASP A 115 -5.94 -14.59 -10.29
C ASP A 115 -6.59 -13.79 -9.13
N ASN A 116 -7.36 -12.75 -9.47
CA ASN A 116 -7.97 -11.84 -8.49
C ASN A 116 -6.94 -11.13 -7.59
N ALA A 117 -5.68 -11.07 -7.99
CA ALA A 117 -4.61 -10.34 -7.32
C ALA A 117 -4.37 -8.99 -8.00
N TYR A 118 -4.09 -7.99 -7.19
CA TYR A 118 -3.82 -6.63 -7.64
C TYR A 118 -2.66 -6.04 -6.83
N ARG A 119 -1.86 -5.22 -7.50
CA ARG A 119 -0.81 -4.44 -6.84
C ARG A 119 -1.26 -3.00 -6.69
N MET A 120 -1.22 -2.52 -5.45
CA MET A 120 -1.51 -1.15 -5.09
C MET A 120 -0.21 -0.38 -4.92
N ALA A 121 -0.19 0.85 -5.40
CA ALA A 121 0.87 1.82 -5.15
C ALA A 121 0.26 3.15 -4.68
N LEU A 122 0.83 3.75 -3.65
CA LEU A 122 0.44 5.09 -3.22
C LEU A 122 0.73 6.10 -4.32
N LYS A 123 -0.21 7.00 -4.54
CA LYS A 123 0.03 8.15 -5.42
C LYS A 123 0.99 9.11 -4.70
N PRO A 124 2.11 9.48 -5.33
CA PRO A 124 3.09 10.37 -4.70
C PRO A 124 2.47 11.65 -4.15
N GLY A 125 2.83 12.03 -2.92
CA GLY A 125 2.34 13.23 -2.26
C GLY A 125 0.88 13.21 -1.79
N SER A 126 0.15 12.10 -2.00
CA SER A 126 -1.26 12.01 -1.62
C SER A 126 -1.48 11.62 -0.15
N PHE A 127 -0.49 11.01 0.49
CA PHE A 127 -0.64 10.55 1.87
C PHE A 127 -0.60 11.74 2.83
N GLN A 128 -1.63 11.83 3.66
CA GLN A 128 -1.76 12.82 4.71
C GLN A 128 -2.18 12.13 6.00
N GLY A 129 -1.42 12.35 7.06
CA GLY A 129 -1.72 11.87 8.39
C GLY A 129 -1.74 13.00 9.41
N MET A 130 -2.55 12.83 10.45
CA MET A 130 -2.61 13.74 11.58
C MET A 130 -2.74 12.94 12.88
N LEU A 131 -1.95 13.30 13.88
CA LEU A 131 -2.09 12.80 15.23
C LEU A 131 -3.13 13.64 15.97
N ASN A 132 -4.24 13.03 16.38
CA ASN A 132 -5.33 13.71 17.07
C ASN A 132 -5.22 13.57 18.59
N ALA A 133 -4.48 12.57 19.07
CA ALA A 133 -4.25 12.29 20.48
C ALA A 133 -2.86 11.71 20.71
N GLY A 134 -2.36 11.84 21.96
CA GLY A 134 -1.05 11.36 22.38
C GLY A 134 -0.01 12.48 22.51
N PRO A 135 1.27 12.13 22.75
CA PRO A 135 2.33 13.11 23.02
C PRO A 135 2.54 14.16 21.93
N ASN A 136 2.24 13.81 20.68
CA ASN A 136 2.45 14.66 19.51
C ASN A 136 1.11 15.04 18.84
N ALA A 137 0.05 15.21 19.61
CA ALA A 137 -1.25 15.64 19.10
C ALA A 137 -1.15 16.96 18.31
N GLY A 138 -1.83 17.04 17.16
CA GLY A 138 -1.76 18.17 16.24
C GLY A 138 -0.65 18.07 15.19
N GLN A 139 0.27 17.12 15.30
CA GLN A 139 1.35 16.94 14.35
C GLN A 139 0.84 16.22 13.08
N GLN A 140 1.14 16.79 11.93
CA GLN A 140 0.89 16.16 10.63
C GLN A 140 2.09 15.29 10.22
N PHE A 141 1.82 14.28 9.39
CA PHE A 141 2.87 13.44 8.81
C PHE A 141 2.48 12.94 7.43
N SER A 142 3.49 12.61 6.63
CA SER A 142 3.36 11.94 5.34
C SER A 142 4.12 10.60 5.35
N ILE A 143 3.73 9.71 4.42
CA ILE A 143 4.42 8.42 4.23
C ILE A 143 4.74 8.27 2.75
N GLU A 144 5.94 7.77 2.46
CA GLU A 144 6.40 7.42 1.12
C GLU A 144 6.89 5.97 1.06
N GLY A 145 6.92 5.39 -0.12
CA GLY A 145 7.48 4.08 -0.38
C GLY A 145 6.55 2.93 -0.04
N GLU A 146 5.23 3.06 -0.23
CA GLU A 146 4.27 2.01 0.06
C GLU A 146 3.78 1.31 -1.20
N SER A 147 3.90 -0.03 -1.21
CA SER A 147 3.31 -0.91 -2.20
C SER A 147 2.73 -2.13 -1.48
N ARG A 148 1.54 -2.56 -1.90
CA ARG A 148 0.84 -3.69 -1.28
C ARG A 148 0.26 -4.59 -2.35
N LEU A 149 0.24 -5.88 -2.05
CA LEU A 149 -0.55 -6.86 -2.80
C LEU A 149 -1.91 -7.01 -2.12
N PHE A 150 -2.97 -7.05 -2.91
CA PHE A 150 -4.28 -7.42 -2.39
C PHE A 150 -4.94 -8.49 -3.25
N ARG A 151 -5.78 -9.29 -2.63
CA ARG A 151 -6.57 -10.33 -3.26
C ARG A 151 -8.04 -10.09 -3.02
N VAL A 152 -8.82 -10.30 -4.06
CA VAL A 152 -10.27 -10.06 -4.09
C VAL A 152 -10.97 -11.41 -4.14
N SER A 153 -12.05 -11.58 -3.37
CA SER A 153 -12.91 -12.75 -3.48
C SER A 153 -13.63 -12.77 -4.83
N ASP A 154 -14.04 -13.97 -5.31
CA ASP A 154 -14.72 -14.14 -6.59
C ASP A 154 -16.02 -13.32 -6.70
N ASP A 155 -16.73 -13.17 -5.57
CA ASP A 155 -17.94 -12.34 -5.48
C ASP A 155 -17.63 -10.84 -5.30
N ARG A 156 -16.36 -10.44 -5.26
CA ARG A 156 -15.85 -9.06 -5.07
C ARG A 156 -16.28 -8.37 -3.77
N LYS A 157 -16.81 -9.12 -2.82
CA LYS A 157 -17.29 -8.55 -1.55
C LYS A 157 -16.24 -8.46 -0.48
N LYS A 158 -15.13 -9.17 -0.64
CA LYS A 158 -14.02 -9.21 0.33
C LYS A 158 -12.69 -8.97 -0.35
N ILE A 159 -11.85 -8.19 0.30
CA ILE A 159 -10.48 -7.91 -0.12
C ILE A 159 -9.56 -8.15 1.07
N THR A 160 -8.51 -8.93 0.87
CA THR A 160 -7.41 -9.07 1.83
C THR A 160 -6.19 -8.39 1.28
N VAL A 161 -5.59 -7.52 2.08
CA VAL A 161 -4.40 -6.74 1.71
C VAL A 161 -3.24 -7.15 2.59
N ALA A 162 -2.09 -7.40 2.01
CA ALA A 162 -0.86 -7.72 2.74
C ALA A 162 0.35 -7.04 2.10
N ILE A 163 1.40 -6.86 2.87
CA ILE A 163 2.72 -6.50 2.36
C ILE A 163 3.39 -7.82 1.96
N ASP A 164 3.68 -7.98 0.68
CA ASP A 164 4.27 -9.19 0.09
C ASP A 164 5.80 -9.17 0.07
N LYS A 165 6.40 -7.98 0.15
CA LYS A 165 7.86 -7.79 0.15
C LYS A 165 8.25 -6.76 1.19
N PRO A 166 9.33 -7.00 1.97
CA PRO A 166 9.83 -5.97 2.87
C PRO A 166 10.30 -4.76 2.05
N TYR A 167 9.90 -3.58 2.48
CA TYR A 167 10.35 -2.31 1.93
C TYR A 167 10.45 -1.27 3.03
N VAL A 168 11.32 -0.27 2.79
CA VAL A 168 11.50 0.82 3.72
C VAL A 168 10.49 1.91 3.43
N GLN A 169 9.56 2.12 4.36
CA GLN A 169 8.73 3.32 4.40
C GLN A 169 9.49 4.48 5.03
N LYS A 170 9.21 5.69 4.57
CA LYS A 170 9.71 6.92 5.17
C LYS A 170 8.55 7.74 5.70
N ILE A 171 8.55 7.99 7.01
CA ILE A 171 7.60 8.91 7.63
C ILE A 171 8.30 10.26 7.80
N THR A 172 7.66 11.32 7.32
CA THR A 172 8.10 12.69 7.55
C THR A 172 7.05 13.43 8.37
N PHE A 173 7.42 13.91 9.53
CA PHE A 173 6.56 14.71 10.40
C PHE A 173 6.69 16.19 10.06
N SER A 174 5.59 16.94 10.20
CA SER A 174 5.61 18.40 10.04
C SER A 174 6.60 19.04 11.02
N GLY A 175 7.40 19.96 10.51
CA GLY A 175 8.48 20.58 11.29
C GLY A 175 9.78 19.77 11.37
N SER A 176 9.83 18.56 10.82
CA SER A 176 11.07 17.76 10.68
C SER A 176 11.53 17.73 9.22
N SER A 177 12.82 18.00 9.00
CA SER A 177 13.43 17.82 7.68
C SER A 177 13.95 16.39 7.45
N GLN A 178 13.98 15.58 8.52
CA GLN A 178 14.54 14.23 8.47
C GLN A 178 13.41 13.20 8.49
N PRO A 179 13.27 12.38 7.42
CA PRO A 179 12.33 11.28 7.43
C PRO A 179 12.79 10.18 8.39
N VAL A 180 11.84 9.57 9.07
CA VAL A 180 12.08 8.40 9.92
C VAL A 180 11.81 7.13 9.12
N PRO A 181 12.82 6.32 8.80
CA PRO A 181 12.64 5.08 8.08
C PRO A 181 12.07 3.99 8.99
N ARG A 182 11.19 3.17 8.41
CA ARG A 182 10.62 2.00 9.07
C ARG A 182 10.37 0.87 8.08
N ILE A 183 10.35 -0.36 8.57
CA ILE A 183 9.93 -1.55 7.83
C ILE A 183 8.71 -2.11 8.55
N CYS A 184 7.63 -2.32 7.79
CA CYS A 184 6.37 -2.78 8.36
C CYS A 184 5.93 -4.11 7.75
N THR A 185 5.25 -4.92 8.55
CA THR A 185 4.36 -5.96 8.08
C THR A 185 2.93 -5.57 8.42
N SER A 186 1.99 -5.81 7.51
CA SER A 186 0.59 -5.47 7.73
C SER A 186 -0.33 -6.48 7.07
N ILE A 187 -1.49 -6.62 7.67
CA ILE A 187 -2.63 -7.30 7.09
C ILE A 187 -3.87 -6.45 7.33
N SER A 188 -4.72 -6.35 6.31
CA SER A 188 -6.04 -5.75 6.47
C SER A 188 -7.07 -6.53 5.67
N ASN A 189 -8.30 -6.52 6.18
CA ASN A 189 -9.46 -7.08 5.52
C ASN A 189 -10.43 -5.96 5.22
N GLN A 190 -11.03 -6.03 4.04
CA GLN A 190 -12.03 -5.09 3.58
C GLN A 190 -13.29 -5.85 3.21
N SER A 191 -14.44 -5.28 3.52
CA SER A 191 -15.74 -5.84 3.16
C SER A 191 -16.56 -4.78 2.43
N LEU A 192 -17.21 -5.18 1.35
CA LEU A 192 -18.07 -4.28 0.57
C LEU A 192 -19.18 -3.74 1.46
N VAL A 193 -19.31 -2.42 1.54
CA VAL A 193 -20.34 -1.71 2.30
C VAL A 193 -21.44 -1.24 1.36
N ASP A 194 -21.05 -0.69 0.20
CA ASP A 194 -22.00 -0.20 -0.79
C ASP A 194 -21.35 -0.17 -2.19
N GLU A 195 -22.10 -0.60 -3.20
CA GLU A 195 -21.69 -0.54 -4.59
C GLU A 195 -21.93 0.83 -5.24
N SER A 196 -22.78 1.67 -4.64
CA SER A 196 -23.29 2.90 -5.25
C SER A 196 -22.75 4.20 -4.62
N VAL A 197 -22.09 4.14 -3.44
CA VAL A 197 -21.71 5.36 -2.71
C VAL A 197 -20.45 5.99 -3.30
N THR A 198 -20.64 7.03 -4.08
CA THR A 198 -19.65 8.11 -4.22
C THR A 198 -19.62 8.89 -2.90
N VAL A 199 -18.52 8.82 -2.16
CA VAL A 199 -18.33 9.69 -0.99
C VAL A 199 -18.41 11.15 -1.47
N GLY A 200 -19.50 11.81 -1.08
CA GLY A 200 -19.70 13.22 -1.36
C GLY A 200 -18.49 14.01 -0.86
N LYS A 201 -17.98 14.89 -1.68
CA LYS A 201 -16.97 15.85 -1.27
C LYS A 201 -17.53 16.57 -0.04
N GLY A 202 -16.95 16.31 1.13
CA GLY A 202 -17.27 17.07 2.35
C GLY A 202 -17.06 18.55 2.05
N ARG A 203 -18.09 19.31 2.37
CA ARG A 203 -18.07 20.78 2.34
C ARG A 203 -17.12 21.30 3.40
#